data_c08eef274046b473165c14db390e8c64
#
_entry.id   c08eef274046b473165c14db390e8c64
#
_cell.length_a   1.000
_cell.length_b   1.000
_cell.length_c   1.000
_cell.angle_alpha   90.00
_cell.angle_beta   90.00
_cell.angle_gamma   90.00
#
_symmetry.space_group_name_H-M   'P 1'
#
loop_
_entity.id
_entity.type
_entity.pdbx_description
1 polymer ?
#
loop_
_entity_poly.entity_id
_entity_poly.type
_entity_poly.pdbx_seq_one_letter_code
_entity_poly.pdbx_strand_id
1 'polypeptide(L)'
;DPARWTELIAHREDVMLEDVDVFADFFVVHERAEGLPRVRVTTFADGASHHIEFPEPAYDLEGETNAEFVTPFFRLRYQSFLTPPSVFDYDVAARRLVLRKQTEVLGGYDPARYRIERLFATAPDGVRVPVSLVAPKDAPRDGTTPLVLAGYGAYGIPYPVTFSSNRLSLLERGVAFAIAHVRGGGELGKRWHDQGRMLAKRTTFTDFIAVAEHLIAEGYTARDRLVIEGGSAGGLLVAAVLNERPDLCRAAVLRVPFVDVINTMLDESLPLTVGEFEEWGNPKIREHYVYLRTYCPYTNLRPQRYPAMLVKASLNDSQVMYWEPVKYVAKLRATKADDHPLLLKIDMDAGHGGPSGRYDALRDLAFDYAFILVQLGRADLSAAPAGRPAAPVDPGLAGPAVGASGR
;
A
#
# COMPACT_ATOMS: atom_id res chain seq x y z
N ASP A 1 -21.43 27.05 -20.58
CA ASP A 1 -21.27 28.33 -19.89
C ASP A 1 -21.20 28.08 -18.38
N PRO A 2 -20.05 28.30 -17.73
CA PRO A 2 -19.86 28.06 -16.28
C PRO A 2 -20.84 28.85 -15.40
N ALA A 3 -21.32 29.98 -15.86
CA ALA A 3 -22.32 30.82 -15.14
C ALA A 3 -23.69 30.10 -14.96
N ARG A 4 -23.92 29.00 -15.67
CA ARG A 4 -25.15 28.19 -15.57
C ARG A 4 -24.94 26.89 -14.81
N TRP A 5 -23.74 26.63 -14.33
CA TRP A 5 -23.47 25.40 -13.54
C TRP A 5 -24.11 25.52 -12.15
N THR A 6 -24.73 24.44 -11.73
CA THR A 6 -25.27 24.30 -10.39
C THR A 6 -24.43 23.26 -9.67
N GLU A 7 -24.05 23.56 -8.45
CA GLU A 7 -23.35 22.58 -7.60
C GLU A 7 -24.29 21.42 -7.29
N LEU A 8 -23.90 20.21 -7.70
CA LEU A 8 -24.67 19.00 -7.44
C LEU A 8 -24.30 18.37 -6.09
N ILE A 9 -23.02 18.44 -5.74
CA ILE A 9 -22.48 17.90 -4.50
C ILE A 9 -21.60 18.97 -3.87
N ALA A 10 -21.98 19.43 -2.68
CA ALA A 10 -21.22 20.41 -1.94
C ALA A 10 -19.82 19.90 -1.55
N HIS A 11 -18.83 20.77 -1.56
CA HIS A 11 -17.49 20.46 -1.11
C HIS A 11 -17.50 19.99 0.35
N ARG A 12 -16.71 18.94 0.64
CA ARG A 12 -16.45 18.40 1.99
C ARG A 12 -14.94 18.26 2.17
N GLU A 13 -14.38 18.82 3.23
CA GLU A 13 -12.94 18.79 3.47
C GLU A 13 -12.42 17.37 3.84
N ASP A 14 -13.29 16.53 4.37
CA ASP A 14 -12.99 15.18 4.87
C ASP A 14 -13.33 14.07 3.87
N VAL A 15 -13.87 14.42 2.70
CA VAL A 15 -14.25 13.48 1.64
C VAL A 15 -13.70 13.93 0.30
N MET A 16 -12.91 13.07 -0.32
CA MET A 16 -12.45 13.27 -1.69
C MET A 16 -13.46 12.67 -2.68
N LEU A 17 -13.85 13.44 -3.69
CA LEU A 17 -14.57 12.91 -4.85
C LEU A 17 -13.52 12.44 -5.86
N GLU A 18 -13.57 11.16 -6.22
CA GLU A 18 -12.58 10.55 -7.12
C GLU A 18 -13.12 10.43 -8.54
N ASP A 19 -14.38 10.00 -8.71
CA ASP A 19 -15.01 9.82 -10.02
C ASP A 19 -16.54 9.85 -9.92
N VAL A 20 -17.22 9.90 -11.10
CA VAL A 20 -18.67 9.82 -11.21
C VAL A 20 -19.10 9.03 -12.43
N ASP A 21 -19.98 8.04 -12.22
CA ASP A 21 -20.69 7.32 -13.28
C ASP A 21 -22.14 7.79 -13.35
N VAL A 22 -22.64 8.08 -14.56
CA VAL A 22 -24.02 8.57 -14.77
C VAL A 22 -24.80 7.57 -15.63
N PHE A 23 -25.99 7.20 -15.14
CA PHE A 23 -26.92 6.30 -15.79
C PHE A 23 -28.29 6.98 -16.01
N ALA A 24 -29.22 6.30 -16.66
CA ALA A 24 -30.54 6.89 -16.97
C ALA A 24 -31.34 7.27 -15.72
N ASP A 25 -31.31 6.44 -14.66
CA ASP A 25 -32.17 6.60 -13.49
C ASP A 25 -31.40 6.96 -12.21
N PHE A 26 -30.07 6.88 -12.22
CA PHE A 26 -29.23 7.15 -11.06
C PHE A 26 -27.83 7.61 -11.49
N PHE A 27 -27.07 8.15 -10.55
CA PHE A 27 -25.62 8.34 -10.69
C PHE A 27 -24.89 7.78 -9.48
N VAL A 28 -23.63 7.45 -9.69
CA VAL A 28 -22.72 6.87 -8.70
C VAL A 28 -21.54 7.78 -8.53
N VAL A 29 -21.18 8.07 -7.28
CA VAL A 29 -20.01 8.87 -6.93
C VAL A 29 -19.00 7.97 -6.22
N HIS A 30 -17.80 7.93 -6.75
CA HIS A 30 -16.66 7.32 -6.08
C HIS A 30 -16.06 8.33 -5.12
N GLU A 31 -16.07 8.01 -3.86
CA GLU A 31 -15.62 8.87 -2.78
C GLU A 31 -14.52 8.16 -1.97
N ARG A 32 -13.68 8.95 -1.34
CA ARG A 32 -12.74 8.46 -0.33
C ARG A 32 -12.94 9.26 0.95
N ALA A 33 -13.22 8.56 2.03
CA ALA A 33 -13.43 9.15 3.34
C ALA A 33 -12.77 8.31 4.43
N GLU A 34 -12.15 8.95 5.40
CA GLU A 34 -11.42 8.28 6.49
C GLU A 34 -10.38 7.26 6.01
N GLY A 35 -9.85 7.42 4.79
CA GLY A 35 -8.85 6.53 4.19
C GLY A 35 -9.42 5.28 3.51
N LEU A 36 -10.73 5.15 3.36
CA LEU A 36 -11.38 4.06 2.64
C LEU A 36 -12.12 4.57 1.40
N PRO A 37 -12.05 3.84 0.28
CA PRO A 37 -12.91 4.11 -0.86
C PRO A 37 -14.37 3.80 -0.49
N ARG A 38 -15.30 4.64 -0.97
CA ARG A 38 -16.75 4.49 -0.79
C ARG A 38 -17.45 4.70 -2.11
N VAL A 39 -18.59 4.08 -2.28
CA VAL A 39 -19.45 4.27 -3.44
C VAL A 39 -20.80 4.77 -2.98
N ARG A 40 -21.19 5.96 -3.42
CA ARG A 40 -22.47 6.58 -3.13
C ARG A 40 -23.37 6.54 -4.35
N VAL A 41 -24.55 5.96 -4.22
CA VAL A 41 -25.56 5.90 -5.27
C VAL A 41 -26.65 6.91 -4.97
N THR A 42 -27.07 7.70 -5.98
CA THR A 42 -28.16 8.67 -5.90
C THR A 42 -29.13 8.45 -7.04
N THR A 43 -30.41 8.25 -6.73
CA THR A 43 -31.49 8.10 -7.71
C THR A 43 -32.04 9.43 -8.15
N PHE A 44 -32.36 9.61 -9.45
CA PHE A 44 -32.94 10.85 -9.97
C PHE A 44 -34.42 11.04 -9.60
N ALA A 45 -35.14 9.94 -9.41
CA ALA A 45 -36.60 9.99 -9.20
C ALA A 45 -36.99 10.74 -7.91
N ASP A 46 -36.24 10.58 -6.84
CA ASP A 46 -36.52 11.13 -5.52
C ASP A 46 -35.34 11.83 -4.86
N GLY A 47 -34.17 11.82 -5.51
CA GLY A 47 -32.91 12.36 -4.97
C GLY A 47 -32.35 11.59 -3.78
N ALA A 48 -32.86 10.39 -3.50
CA ALA A 48 -32.38 9.57 -2.38
C ALA A 48 -30.97 9.07 -2.61
N SER A 49 -30.12 9.23 -1.60
CA SER A 49 -28.72 8.81 -1.64
C SER A 49 -28.41 7.80 -0.56
N HIS A 50 -27.54 6.83 -0.86
CA HIS A 50 -27.00 5.88 0.12
C HIS A 50 -25.61 5.41 -0.29
N HIS A 51 -24.81 4.93 0.67
CA HIS A 51 -23.57 4.24 0.38
C HIS A 51 -23.81 2.73 0.20
N ILE A 52 -22.98 2.11 -0.64
CA ILE A 52 -22.89 0.65 -0.71
C ILE A 52 -22.06 0.20 0.48
N GLU A 53 -22.60 -0.69 1.30
CA GLU A 53 -21.91 -1.23 2.47
C GLU A 53 -21.11 -2.49 2.12
N PHE A 54 -19.92 -2.61 2.72
CA PHE A 54 -19.01 -3.74 2.54
C PHE A 54 -18.68 -4.39 3.89
N PRO A 55 -18.47 -5.72 3.92
CA PRO A 55 -18.41 -6.46 5.18
C PRO A 55 -17.10 -6.32 5.95
N GLU A 56 -16.01 -5.92 5.30
CA GLU A 56 -14.67 -5.89 5.89
C GLU A 56 -14.25 -4.47 6.30
N PRO A 57 -13.48 -4.30 7.39
CA PRO A 57 -13.13 -2.97 7.91
C PRO A 57 -12.08 -2.23 7.08
N ALA A 58 -11.35 -2.93 6.21
CA ALA A 58 -10.38 -2.35 5.29
C ALA A 58 -10.41 -3.13 3.97
N TYR A 59 -10.58 -2.41 2.88
CA TYR A 59 -10.80 -2.95 1.55
C TYR A 59 -10.38 -1.94 0.49
N ASP A 60 -10.40 -2.39 -0.76
CA ASP A 60 -10.22 -1.58 -1.95
C ASP A 60 -11.37 -1.74 -2.91
N LEU A 61 -11.73 -0.68 -3.61
CA LEU A 61 -12.80 -0.61 -4.60
C LEU A 61 -12.27 0.02 -5.87
N GLU A 62 -12.64 -0.58 -6.99
CA GLU A 62 -12.38 -0.03 -8.32
C GLU A 62 -13.68 -0.04 -9.13
N GLY A 63 -13.87 0.98 -9.97
CA GLY A 63 -14.90 0.93 -11.00
C GLY A 63 -14.63 -0.19 -11.98
N GLU A 64 -15.70 -0.78 -12.52
CA GLU A 64 -15.63 -1.71 -13.65
C GLU A 64 -16.31 -1.09 -14.89
N THR A 65 -16.19 -1.74 -16.02
CA THR A 65 -16.86 -1.28 -17.23
C THR A 65 -18.39 -1.33 -17.08
N ASN A 66 -19.04 -0.17 -17.09
CA ASN A 66 -20.47 0.03 -17.06
C ASN A 66 -20.94 0.63 -18.40
N ALA A 67 -20.97 -0.18 -19.45
CA ALA A 67 -21.20 0.28 -20.83
C ALA A 67 -22.69 0.64 -21.10
N GLU A 68 -23.61 0.12 -20.29
CA GLU A 68 -25.06 0.28 -20.51
C GLU A 68 -25.57 1.49 -19.74
N PHE A 69 -26.02 2.54 -20.46
CA PHE A 69 -26.61 3.73 -19.83
C PHE A 69 -27.95 3.44 -19.16
N VAL A 70 -28.79 2.62 -19.78
CA VAL A 70 -30.07 2.14 -19.22
C VAL A 70 -29.88 0.81 -18.57
N THR A 71 -29.66 0.79 -17.26
CA THR A 71 -29.41 -0.42 -16.47
C THR A 71 -29.89 -0.24 -15.05
N PRO A 72 -30.41 -1.30 -14.38
CA PRO A 72 -30.70 -1.26 -12.96
C PRO A 72 -29.49 -1.60 -12.08
N PHE A 73 -28.33 -1.89 -12.68
CA PHE A 73 -27.15 -2.35 -11.98
C PHE A 73 -25.98 -1.39 -12.12
N PHE A 74 -25.16 -1.29 -11.06
CA PHE A 74 -23.84 -0.72 -11.09
C PHE A 74 -22.80 -1.82 -10.87
N ARG A 75 -21.84 -1.98 -11.77
CA ARG A 75 -20.76 -2.97 -11.66
C ARG A 75 -19.52 -2.37 -11.04
N LEU A 76 -18.97 -3.06 -10.06
CA LEU A 76 -17.75 -2.66 -9.35
C LEU A 76 -16.85 -3.87 -9.08
N ARG A 77 -15.57 -3.59 -8.84
CA ARG A 77 -14.60 -4.55 -8.32
C ARG A 77 -14.33 -4.25 -6.85
N TYR A 78 -14.35 -5.30 -6.04
CA TYR A 78 -14.04 -5.28 -4.61
C TYR A 78 -12.93 -6.26 -4.31
N GLN A 79 -12.04 -5.89 -3.40
CA GLN A 79 -11.06 -6.77 -2.81
C GLN A 79 -10.68 -6.28 -1.40
N SER A 80 -10.06 -7.17 -0.62
CA SER A 80 -9.48 -6.82 0.68
C SER A 80 -8.20 -7.62 0.90
N PHE A 81 -7.62 -7.57 2.08
CA PHE A 81 -6.53 -8.50 2.43
C PHE A 81 -6.95 -9.96 2.39
N LEU A 82 -8.24 -10.25 2.62
CA LEU A 82 -8.79 -11.62 2.71
C LEU A 82 -9.75 -11.97 1.58
N THR A 83 -10.36 -11.00 0.93
CA THR A 83 -11.25 -11.25 -0.21
C THR A 83 -10.50 -11.06 -1.52
N PRO A 84 -10.33 -12.11 -2.35
CA PRO A 84 -9.74 -12.01 -3.67
C PRO A 84 -10.49 -11.03 -4.58
N PRO A 85 -9.84 -10.47 -5.63
CA PRO A 85 -10.50 -9.59 -6.59
C PRO A 85 -11.81 -10.19 -7.07
N SER A 86 -12.92 -9.49 -6.80
CA SER A 86 -14.30 -9.95 -7.00
C SER A 86 -15.10 -8.89 -7.75
N VAL A 87 -15.79 -9.29 -8.80
CA VAL A 87 -16.70 -8.42 -9.56
C VAL A 87 -18.10 -8.61 -9.05
N PHE A 88 -18.75 -7.51 -8.69
CA PHE A 88 -20.13 -7.48 -8.25
C PHE A 88 -20.99 -6.60 -9.16
N ASP A 89 -22.24 -6.99 -9.35
CA ASP A 89 -23.29 -6.09 -9.80
C ASP A 89 -24.11 -5.66 -8.57
N TYR A 90 -24.17 -4.35 -8.34
CA TYR A 90 -25.03 -3.78 -7.32
C TYR A 90 -26.39 -3.48 -7.91
N ASP A 91 -27.44 -4.17 -7.43
CA ASP A 91 -28.84 -3.90 -7.77
C ASP A 91 -29.28 -2.65 -7.00
N VAL A 92 -29.52 -1.55 -7.72
CA VAL A 92 -29.81 -0.24 -7.13
C VAL A 92 -31.14 -0.23 -6.39
N ALA A 93 -32.16 -0.89 -6.95
CA ALA A 93 -33.50 -0.96 -6.35
C ALA A 93 -33.54 -1.90 -5.13
N ALA A 94 -32.91 -3.07 -5.25
CA ALA A 94 -32.86 -4.05 -4.17
C ALA A 94 -31.80 -3.75 -3.11
N ARG A 95 -30.89 -2.79 -3.37
CA ARG A 95 -29.73 -2.44 -2.53
C ARG A 95 -28.88 -3.66 -2.17
N ARG A 96 -28.56 -4.47 -3.16
CA ARG A 96 -27.89 -5.76 -2.94
C ARG A 96 -26.74 -5.99 -3.92
N LEU A 97 -25.60 -6.41 -3.39
CA LEU A 97 -24.45 -6.89 -4.17
C LEU A 97 -24.72 -8.33 -4.67
N VAL A 98 -24.48 -8.56 -5.95
CA VAL A 98 -24.59 -9.89 -6.59
C VAL A 98 -23.23 -10.24 -7.15
N LEU A 99 -22.55 -11.23 -6.56
CA LEU A 99 -21.25 -11.70 -7.03
C LEU A 99 -21.36 -12.27 -8.45
N ARG A 100 -20.55 -11.78 -9.35
CA ARG A 100 -20.46 -12.24 -10.75
C ARG A 100 -19.22 -13.09 -11.01
N LYS A 101 -18.10 -12.69 -10.43
CA LYS A 101 -16.83 -13.40 -10.59
C LYS A 101 -15.94 -13.14 -9.39
N GLN A 102 -15.22 -14.14 -8.95
CA GLN A 102 -14.15 -14.01 -7.98
C GLN A 102 -12.90 -14.72 -8.52
N THR A 103 -11.75 -14.10 -8.32
CA THR A 103 -10.47 -14.71 -8.68
C THR A 103 -10.22 -15.93 -7.82
N GLU A 104 -9.96 -17.08 -8.45
CA GLU A 104 -9.63 -18.32 -7.76
C GLU A 104 -8.24 -18.24 -7.11
N VAL A 105 -8.15 -18.72 -5.88
CA VAL A 105 -6.89 -18.89 -5.17
C VAL A 105 -6.45 -20.34 -5.32
N LEU A 106 -5.45 -20.57 -6.16
CA LEU A 106 -4.93 -21.92 -6.43
C LEU A 106 -4.38 -22.53 -5.15
N GLY A 107 -4.78 -23.77 -4.86
CA GLY A 107 -4.45 -24.46 -3.61
C GLY A 107 -5.40 -24.15 -2.45
N GLY A 108 -6.32 -23.22 -2.63
CA GLY A 108 -7.28 -22.81 -1.63
C GLY A 108 -6.65 -22.02 -0.46
N TYR A 109 -7.50 -21.38 0.33
CA TYR A 109 -7.16 -20.78 1.62
C TYR A 109 -8.44 -20.64 2.44
N ASP A 110 -8.30 -20.50 3.75
CA ASP A 110 -9.42 -20.29 4.65
C ASP A 110 -9.32 -18.88 5.26
N PRO A 111 -10.16 -17.91 4.83
CA PRO A 111 -10.15 -16.55 5.36
C PRO A 111 -10.48 -16.48 6.85
N ALA A 112 -11.20 -17.48 7.41
CA ALA A 112 -11.55 -17.52 8.84
C ALA A 112 -10.33 -17.72 9.76
N ARG A 113 -9.17 -18.11 9.20
CA ARG A 113 -7.90 -18.22 9.93
C ARG A 113 -7.22 -16.88 10.20
N TYR A 114 -7.72 -15.80 9.61
CA TYR A 114 -7.11 -14.47 9.68
C TYR A 114 -8.11 -13.44 10.17
N ARG A 115 -7.60 -12.27 10.51
CA ARG A 115 -8.41 -11.09 10.84
C ARG A 115 -7.86 -9.86 10.15
N ILE A 116 -8.73 -8.95 9.78
CA ILE A 116 -8.40 -7.60 9.32
C ILE A 116 -8.74 -6.62 10.44
N GLU A 117 -7.84 -5.69 10.68
CA GLU A 117 -8.06 -4.59 11.61
C GLU A 117 -7.76 -3.26 10.93
N ARG A 118 -8.54 -2.26 11.29
CA ARG A 118 -8.29 -0.88 10.93
C ARG A 118 -7.99 -0.09 12.18
N LEU A 119 -6.81 0.51 12.21
CA LEU A 119 -6.26 1.18 13.37
C LEU A 119 -5.92 2.64 13.02
N PHE A 120 -5.63 3.44 14.04
CA PHE A 120 -5.17 4.80 13.87
C PHE A 120 -4.02 5.06 14.84
N ALA A 121 -2.84 5.38 14.31
CA ALA A 121 -1.73 5.89 15.09
C ALA A 121 -1.83 7.41 15.21
N THR A 122 -1.33 7.98 16.30
CA THR A 122 -1.28 9.43 16.47
C THR A 122 0.14 9.92 16.19
N ALA A 123 0.28 10.76 15.15
CA ALA A 123 1.53 11.41 14.80
C ALA A 123 1.93 12.47 15.86
N PRO A 124 3.19 12.92 15.91
CA PRO A 124 3.65 13.89 16.91
C PRO A 124 2.90 15.23 16.91
N ASP A 125 2.32 15.60 15.77
CA ASP A 125 1.49 16.81 15.59
C ASP A 125 0.00 16.59 15.90
N GLY A 126 -0.36 15.41 16.43
CA GLY A 126 -1.73 15.06 16.82
C GLY A 126 -2.60 14.50 15.68
N VAL A 127 -2.07 14.42 14.45
CA VAL A 127 -2.80 13.89 13.30
C VAL A 127 -2.96 12.36 13.44
N ARG A 128 -4.16 11.86 13.14
CA ARG A 128 -4.47 10.43 13.17
C ARG A 128 -4.14 9.79 11.82
N VAL A 129 -3.15 8.92 11.81
CA VAL A 129 -2.67 8.19 10.63
C VAL A 129 -3.38 6.84 10.55
N PRO A 130 -4.15 6.55 9.48
CA PRO A 130 -4.82 5.26 9.33
C PRO A 130 -3.81 4.13 9.10
N VAL A 131 -4.16 2.94 9.60
CA VAL A 131 -3.37 1.71 9.42
C VAL A 131 -4.32 0.58 9.08
N SER A 132 -4.03 -0.15 7.99
CA SER A 132 -4.73 -1.38 7.66
C SER A 132 -3.83 -2.57 7.99
N LEU A 133 -4.34 -3.52 8.77
CA LEU A 133 -3.57 -4.66 9.27
C LEU A 133 -4.28 -5.97 8.97
N VAL A 134 -3.52 -7.00 8.58
CA VAL A 134 -3.96 -8.40 8.52
C VAL A 134 -3.02 -9.27 9.32
N ALA A 135 -3.58 -10.18 10.11
CA ALA A 135 -2.82 -11.08 10.95
C ALA A 135 -3.49 -12.45 11.05
N PRO A 136 -2.76 -13.51 11.42
CA PRO A 136 -3.40 -14.74 11.90
C PRO A 136 -4.40 -14.43 13.00
N LYS A 137 -5.55 -15.14 13.01
CA LYS A 137 -6.63 -14.87 13.95
C LYS A 137 -6.19 -14.94 15.42
N ASP A 138 -5.33 -15.89 15.72
CA ASP A 138 -4.83 -16.18 17.07
C ASP A 138 -3.51 -15.44 17.39
N ALA A 139 -3.06 -14.54 16.53
CA ALA A 139 -1.84 -13.77 16.78
C ALA A 139 -2.00 -12.94 18.07
N PRO A 140 -1.13 -13.14 19.08
CA PRO A 140 -1.26 -12.43 20.35
C PRO A 140 -0.88 -10.94 20.22
N ARG A 141 -1.35 -10.14 21.16
CA ARG A 141 -0.95 -8.73 21.33
C ARG A 141 -0.02 -8.59 22.53
N ASP A 142 1.11 -9.25 22.48
CA ASP A 142 2.14 -9.29 23.54
C ASP A 142 3.55 -8.97 23.02
N GLY A 143 3.63 -8.46 21.79
CA GLY A 143 4.87 -8.12 21.11
C GLY A 143 5.59 -9.31 20.45
N THR A 144 5.05 -10.54 20.55
CA THR A 144 5.73 -11.73 20.01
C THR A 144 5.44 -12.02 18.54
N THR A 145 4.42 -11.37 17.95
CA THR A 145 4.05 -11.57 16.55
C THR A 145 5.02 -10.82 15.63
N PRO A 146 5.71 -11.48 14.69
CA PRO A 146 6.47 -10.80 13.65
C PRO A 146 5.52 -10.02 12.71
N LEU A 147 5.97 -8.87 12.23
CA LEU A 147 5.15 -7.98 11.40
C LEU A 147 5.98 -7.36 10.28
N VAL A 148 5.39 -7.26 9.08
CA VAL A 148 5.90 -6.47 7.97
C VAL A 148 5.04 -5.22 7.84
N LEU A 149 5.64 -4.03 7.96
CA LEU A 149 4.99 -2.73 7.79
C LEU A 149 5.40 -2.12 6.46
N ALA A 150 4.45 -1.89 5.58
CA ALA A 150 4.63 -1.25 4.28
C ALA A 150 4.16 0.21 4.30
N GLY A 151 4.77 1.06 3.45
CA GLY A 151 4.34 2.44 3.23
C GLY A 151 4.82 2.99 1.90
N TYR A 152 4.14 4.06 1.44
CA TYR A 152 4.50 4.76 0.20
C TYR A 152 4.57 6.27 0.40
N GLY A 153 3.44 6.95 0.53
CA GLY A 153 3.33 8.34 0.96
C GLY A 153 3.83 9.38 -0.05
N ALA A 154 3.50 9.25 -1.32
CA ALA A 154 3.86 10.22 -2.35
C ALA A 154 2.80 10.30 -3.45
N TYR A 155 2.83 11.40 -4.22
CA TYR A 155 2.01 11.67 -5.43
C TYR A 155 0.50 11.70 -5.19
N GLY A 156 0.04 11.76 -3.94
CA GLY A 156 -1.38 11.63 -3.64
C GLY A 156 -1.97 10.27 -3.96
N ILE A 157 -1.11 9.24 -4.10
CA ILE A 157 -1.53 7.87 -4.40
C ILE A 157 -1.88 7.17 -3.08
N PRO A 158 -3.15 6.75 -2.87
CA PRO A 158 -3.51 5.93 -1.72
C PRO A 158 -2.91 4.53 -1.86
N TYR A 159 -2.39 3.98 -0.77
CA TYR A 159 -1.86 2.62 -0.77
C TYR A 159 -3.03 1.62 -0.71
N PRO A 160 -3.28 0.80 -1.76
CA PRO A 160 -4.48 -0.01 -1.84
C PRO A 160 -4.43 -1.23 -0.89
N VAL A 161 -5.58 -1.58 -0.31
CA VAL A 161 -5.74 -2.76 0.55
C VAL A 161 -6.11 -3.97 -0.31
N THR A 162 -5.13 -4.54 -1.00
CA THR A 162 -5.33 -5.59 -2.01
C THR A 162 -5.08 -6.99 -1.47
N PHE A 163 -5.80 -7.96 -2.04
CA PHE A 163 -5.52 -9.37 -1.85
C PHE A 163 -4.18 -9.77 -2.47
N SER A 164 -3.46 -10.67 -1.81
CA SER A 164 -2.26 -11.28 -2.37
C SER A 164 -2.15 -12.73 -1.91
N SER A 165 -2.27 -13.67 -2.85
CA SER A 165 -2.03 -15.08 -2.60
C SER A 165 -0.59 -15.35 -2.12
N ASN A 166 0.37 -14.54 -2.55
CA ASN A 166 1.75 -14.64 -2.10
C ASN A 166 1.91 -14.28 -0.62
N ARG A 167 1.14 -13.27 -0.13
CA ARG A 167 1.15 -12.84 1.28
C ARG A 167 0.67 -13.95 2.22
N LEU A 168 -0.18 -14.87 1.75
CA LEU A 168 -0.61 -16.01 2.54
C LEU A 168 0.60 -16.83 3.05
N SER A 169 1.69 -16.89 2.29
CA SER A 169 2.90 -17.61 2.74
C SER A 169 3.57 -16.95 3.96
N LEU A 170 3.45 -15.64 4.15
CA LEU A 170 3.90 -14.95 5.37
C LEU A 170 2.91 -15.19 6.52
N LEU A 171 1.61 -14.99 6.24
CA LEU A 171 0.53 -15.17 7.24
C LEU A 171 0.52 -16.61 7.81
N GLU A 172 0.71 -17.62 6.96
CA GLU A 172 0.79 -19.03 7.39
C GLU A 172 2.00 -19.33 8.27
N ARG A 173 3.05 -18.51 8.19
CA ARG A 173 4.23 -18.58 9.07
C ARG A 173 4.11 -17.67 10.29
N GLY A 174 2.91 -17.19 10.56
CA GLY A 174 2.62 -16.34 11.72
C GLY A 174 3.11 -14.89 11.60
N VAL A 175 3.44 -14.42 10.39
CA VAL A 175 3.89 -13.05 10.14
C VAL A 175 2.68 -12.19 9.76
N ALA A 176 2.39 -11.16 10.55
CA ALA A 176 1.37 -10.16 10.23
C ALA A 176 1.86 -9.19 9.15
N PHE A 177 0.93 -8.50 8.48
CA PHE A 177 1.23 -7.47 7.50
C PHE A 177 0.39 -6.22 7.77
N ALA A 178 0.99 -5.05 7.67
CA ALA A 178 0.29 -3.78 7.83
C ALA A 178 0.71 -2.76 6.77
N ILE A 179 -0.20 -1.84 6.44
CA ILE A 179 0.03 -0.68 5.61
C ILE A 179 -0.13 0.58 6.46
N ALA A 180 0.88 1.44 6.47
CA ALA A 180 0.81 2.77 7.03
C ALA A 180 0.32 3.74 5.94
N HIS A 181 -0.88 4.30 6.11
CA HIS A 181 -1.49 5.24 5.18
C HIS A 181 -1.03 6.67 5.51
N VAL A 182 0.26 6.93 5.26
CA VAL A 182 0.94 8.16 5.68
C VAL A 182 0.62 9.36 4.79
N ARG A 183 0.80 10.58 5.32
CA ARG A 183 0.69 11.82 4.53
C ARG A 183 1.66 11.81 3.34
N GLY A 184 1.25 12.47 2.26
CA GLY A 184 1.87 12.38 0.94
C GLY A 184 1.13 11.40 0.02
N GLY A 185 0.40 10.41 0.58
CA GLY A 185 -0.61 9.62 -0.12
C GLY A 185 -1.92 10.38 -0.34
N GLY A 186 -2.94 9.69 -0.86
CA GLY A 186 -4.27 10.23 -1.17
C GLY A 186 -5.39 9.79 -0.24
N GLU A 187 -5.09 9.04 0.82
CA GLU A 187 -6.07 8.35 1.65
C GLU A 187 -7.11 9.27 2.28
N LEU A 188 -6.70 10.45 2.73
CA LEU A 188 -7.59 11.48 3.28
C LEU A 188 -7.71 12.70 2.34
N GLY A 189 -7.62 12.45 1.03
CA GLY A 189 -7.85 13.44 -0.01
C GLY A 189 -6.64 14.35 -0.30
N LYS A 190 -6.90 15.44 -1.06
CA LYS A 190 -5.87 16.36 -1.53
C LYS A 190 -5.04 16.98 -0.41
N ARG A 191 -5.67 17.32 0.72
CA ARG A 191 -5.00 17.87 1.89
C ARG A 191 -3.99 16.90 2.48
N TRP A 192 -4.29 15.60 2.45
CA TRP A 192 -3.37 14.55 2.92
C TRP A 192 -2.09 14.50 2.08
N HIS A 193 -2.24 14.65 0.77
CA HIS A 193 -1.11 14.79 -0.15
C HIS A 193 -0.30 16.07 0.12
N ASP A 194 -0.98 17.22 0.17
CA ASP A 194 -0.30 18.52 0.34
C ASP A 194 0.48 18.61 1.66
N GLN A 195 0.02 17.95 2.72
CA GLN A 195 0.70 17.88 3.99
C GLN A 195 1.89 16.91 4.03
N GLY A 196 2.18 16.18 2.95
CA GLY A 196 3.28 15.22 2.85
C GLY A 196 4.13 15.39 1.59
N ARG A 197 4.09 16.53 0.90
CA ARG A 197 4.93 16.83 -0.26
C ARG A 197 5.73 18.12 -0.10
N MET A 198 6.65 18.40 -1.01
CA MET A 198 7.46 19.62 -1.04
C MET A 198 8.10 19.91 0.33
N LEU A 199 7.90 21.11 0.87
CA LEU A 199 8.41 21.56 2.16
C LEU A 199 7.70 20.93 3.39
N ALA A 200 6.72 20.05 3.15
CA ALA A 200 6.06 19.27 4.19
C ALA A 200 6.44 17.77 4.15
N LYS A 201 7.34 17.33 3.25
CA LYS A 201 7.66 15.92 3.01
C LYS A 201 8.07 15.13 4.26
N ARG A 202 8.69 15.75 5.23
CA ARG A 202 9.10 15.08 6.48
C ARG A 202 7.95 14.51 7.30
N THR A 203 6.72 15.03 7.13
CA THR A 203 5.55 14.48 7.82
C THR A 203 5.27 13.04 7.41
N THR A 204 5.55 12.66 6.15
CA THR A 204 5.48 11.27 5.68
C THR A 204 6.33 10.33 6.54
N PHE A 205 7.53 10.76 6.90
CA PHE A 205 8.48 9.94 7.68
C PHE A 205 8.07 9.88 9.15
N THR A 206 7.67 11.01 9.74
CA THR A 206 7.21 11.04 11.13
C THR A 206 5.91 10.26 11.33
N ASP A 207 5.00 10.27 10.35
CA ASP A 207 3.79 9.45 10.36
C ASP A 207 4.14 7.96 10.36
N PHE A 208 5.06 7.53 9.50
CA PHE A 208 5.47 6.12 9.42
C PHE A 208 6.14 5.64 10.72
N ILE A 209 7.01 6.48 11.29
CA ILE A 209 7.63 6.20 12.61
C ILE A 209 6.55 6.08 13.67
N ALA A 210 5.58 7.00 13.71
CA ALA A 210 4.47 6.96 14.68
C ALA A 210 3.62 5.72 14.55
N VAL A 211 3.33 5.27 13.31
CA VAL A 211 2.62 4.00 13.06
C VAL A 211 3.42 2.81 13.59
N ALA A 212 4.73 2.74 13.29
CA ALA A 212 5.57 1.66 13.78
C ALA A 212 5.64 1.62 15.32
N GLU A 213 5.81 2.78 15.96
CA GLU A 213 5.83 2.90 17.41
C GLU A 213 4.48 2.56 18.04
N HIS A 214 3.37 2.96 17.43
CA HIS A 214 2.02 2.57 17.85
C HIS A 214 1.83 1.05 17.83
N LEU A 215 2.20 0.39 16.72
CA LEU A 215 2.09 -1.07 16.60
C LEU A 215 2.95 -1.82 17.65
N ILE A 216 4.11 -1.26 18.00
CA ILE A 216 4.98 -1.79 19.06
C ILE A 216 4.35 -1.56 20.45
N ALA A 217 3.90 -0.34 20.73
CA ALA A 217 3.33 0.03 22.03
C ALA A 217 2.05 -0.75 22.35
N GLU A 218 1.21 -1.00 21.33
CA GLU A 218 -0.04 -1.77 21.44
C GLU A 218 0.19 -3.30 21.40
N GLY A 219 1.45 -3.75 21.37
CA GLY A 219 1.81 -5.17 21.43
C GLY A 219 1.52 -5.97 20.14
N TYR A 220 1.27 -5.31 19.01
CA TYR A 220 1.14 -6.03 17.72
C TYR A 220 2.45 -6.66 17.26
N THR A 221 3.59 -6.09 17.64
CA THR A 221 4.93 -6.57 17.33
C THR A 221 5.94 -5.96 18.31
N ALA A 222 7.22 -6.28 18.13
CA ALA A 222 8.34 -5.63 18.81
C ALA A 222 9.41 -5.19 17.80
N ARG A 223 10.33 -4.32 18.19
CA ARG A 223 11.40 -3.79 17.29
C ARG A 223 12.23 -4.90 16.65
N ASP A 224 12.56 -5.94 17.40
CA ASP A 224 13.33 -7.10 16.94
C ASP A 224 12.51 -8.06 16.06
N ARG A 225 11.21 -7.80 15.86
CA ARG A 225 10.24 -8.58 15.07
C ARG A 225 9.55 -7.78 13.98
N LEU A 226 9.88 -6.50 13.87
CA LEU A 226 9.36 -5.61 12.83
C LEU A 226 10.30 -5.60 11.63
N VAL A 227 9.73 -5.80 10.44
CA VAL A 227 10.38 -5.52 9.16
C VAL A 227 9.62 -4.38 8.50
N ILE A 228 10.34 -3.40 7.94
CA ILE A 228 9.72 -2.32 7.20
C ILE A 228 10.06 -2.43 5.72
N GLU A 229 9.12 -2.11 4.85
CA GLU A 229 9.34 -2.21 3.40
C GLU A 229 8.75 -1.04 2.62
N GLY A 230 9.36 -0.74 1.49
CA GLY A 230 8.87 0.26 0.55
C GLY A 230 9.57 0.20 -0.80
N GLY A 231 8.87 0.60 -1.84
CA GLY A 231 9.40 0.65 -3.20
C GLY A 231 9.39 2.07 -3.76
N SER A 232 10.33 2.42 -4.65
CA SER A 232 10.35 3.72 -5.32
C SER A 232 10.35 4.88 -4.30
N ALA A 233 9.35 5.74 -4.31
CA ALA A 233 9.13 6.76 -3.26
C ALA A 233 8.93 6.16 -1.86
N GLY A 234 8.33 4.96 -1.75
CA GLY A 234 8.29 4.21 -0.49
C GLY A 234 9.66 3.73 -0.04
N GLY A 235 10.59 3.49 -0.97
CA GLY A 235 11.99 3.21 -0.67
C GLY A 235 12.72 4.43 -0.10
N LEU A 236 12.40 5.65 -0.59
CA LEU A 236 12.83 6.90 0.03
C LEU A 236 12.31 7.02 1.45
N LEU A 237 11.00 6.77 1.65
CA LEU A 237 10.38 6.76 2.98
C LEU A 237 11.16 5.86 3.95
N VAL A 238 11.36 4.60 3.59
CA VAL A 238 12.07 3.62 4.45
C VAL A 238 13.52 4.07 4.72
N ALA A 239 14.26 4.50 3.69
CA ALA A 239 15.64 4.93 3.84
C ALA A 239 15.79 6.20 4.72
N ALA A 240 14.87 7.17 4.60
CA ALA A 240 14.83 8.35 5.45
C ALA A 240 14.52 7.99 6.91
N VAL A 241 13.54 7.11 7.13
CA VAL A 241 13.20 6.58 8.46
C VAL A 241 14.41 5.89 9.09
N LEU A 242 15.15 5.06 8.36
CA LEU A 242 16.33 4.37 8.87
C LEU A 242 17.48 5.31 9.23
N ASN A 243 17.62 6.46 8.57
CA ASN A 243 18.58 7.49 8.95
C ASN A 243 18.20 8.18 10.27
N GLU A 244 16.92 8.36 10.55
CA GLU A 244 16.41 9.00 11.78
C GLU A 244 16.26 8.00 12.94
N ARG A 245 15.75 6.81 12.66
CA ARG A 245 15.41 5.77 13.64
C ARG A 245 15.94 4.39 13.20
N PRO A 246 17.26 4.21 13.18
CA PRO A 246 17.87 2.93 12.82
C PRO A 246 17.56 1.80 13.81
N ASP A 247 17.07 2.15 15.00
CA ASP A 247 16.65 1.24 16.08
C ASP A 247 15.21 0.73 15.92
N LEU A 248 14.45 1.24 14.95
CA LEU A 248 12.99 1.07 14.87
C LEU A 248 12.59 -0.38 14.52
N CYS A 249 13.42 -1.07 13.74
CA CYS A 249 13.07 -2.38 13.18
C CYS A 249 14.25 -3.35 13.15
N ARG A 250 13.94 -4.64 12.97
CA ARG A 250 14.92 -5.72 12.79
C ARG A 250 15.55 -5.69 11.41
N ALA A 251 14.75 -5.44 10.37
CA ALA A 251 15.22 -5.44 9.00
C ALA A 251 14.39 -4.52 8.11
N ALA A 252 14.93 -4.18 6.93
CA ALA A 252 14.24 -3.40 5.92
C ALA A 252 14.42 -3.96 4.51
N VAL A 253 13.38 -3.84 3.67
CA VAL A 253 13.41 -4.18 2.25
C VAL A 253 13.11 -2.93 1.44
N LEU A 254 14.07 -2.51 0.62
CA LEU A 254 13.97 -1.34 -0.25
C LEU A 254 14.00 -1.79 -1.71
N ARG A 255 12.89 -1.60 -2.44
CA ARG A 255 12.80 -1.98 -3.85
C ARG A 255 12.89 -0.74 -4.72
N VAL A 256 13.82 -0.74 -5.67
CA VAL A 256 14.06 0.38 -6.60
C VAL A 256 13.97 1.76 -5.92
N PRO A 257 14.67 1.96 -4.77
CA PRO A 257 14.41 3.07 -3.88
C PRO A 257 14.95 4.40 -4.42
N PHE A 258 14.14 5.45 -4.34
CA PHE A 258 14.49 6.82 -4.67
C PHE A 258 15.32 7.45 -3.53
N VAL A 259 16.62 7.25 -3.51
CA VAL A 259 17.48 7.56 -2.35
C VAL A 259 18.47 8.69 -2.55
N ASP A 260 18.68 9.16 -3.79
CA ASP A 260 19.58 10.29 -4.10
C ASP A 260 18.81 11.51 -4.62
N VAL A 261 17.78 11.90 -3.90
CA VAL A 261 16.78 12.90 -4.28
C VAL A 261 17.40 14.19 -4.79
N ILE A 262 18.45 14.72 -4.14
CA ILE A 262 19.04 16.01 -4.50
C ILE A 262 19.70 15.93 -5.87
N ASN A 263 20.53 14.91 -6.11
CA ASN A 263 21.27 14.82 -7.37
C ASN A 263 20.35 14.50 -8.53
N THR A 264 19.35 13.62 -8.33
CA THR A 264 18.34 13.31 -9.35
C THR A 264 17.51 14.55 -9.69
N MET A 265 17.04 15.30 -8.69
CA MET A 265 16.25 16.51 -8.92
C MET A 265 17.08 17.71 -9.45
N LEU A 266 18.41 17.64 -9.45
CA LEU A 266 19.29 18.60 -10.13
C LEU A 266 19.50 18.29 -11.61
N ASP A 267 19.31 17.05 -12.02
CA ASP A 267 19.55 16.59 -13.38
C ASP A 267 18.25 16.59 -14.22
N GLU A 268 17.98 17.72 -14.87
CA GLU A 268 16.82 17.91 -15.74
C GLU A 268 16.87 17.08 -17.04
N SER A 269 17.96 16.37 -17.30
CA SER A 269 18.05 15.44 -18.44
C SER A 269 17.34 14.11 -18.16
N LEU A 270 17.05 13.81 -16.90
CA LEU A 270 16.32 12.62 -16.50
C LEU A 270 14.81 12.78 -16.78
N PRO A 271 14.12 11.71 -17.23
CA PRO A 271 12.76 11.81 -17.77
C PRO A 271 11.72 12.42 -16.83
N LEU A 272 11.80 12.14 -15.51
CA LEU A 272 10.78 12.54 -14.55
C LEU A 272 11.12 13.83 -13.79
N THR A 273 12.39 14.25 -13.74
CA THR A 273 12.88 15.32 -12.86
C THR A 273 12.03 16.60 -12.91
N VAL A 274 11.83 17.15 -14.11
CA VAL A 274 11.10 18.42 -14.26
C VAL A 274 9.63 18.29 -13.85
N GLY A 275 9.00 17.19 -14.22
CA GLY A 275 7.59 16.91 -13.87
C GLY A 275 7.37 16.72 -12.37
N GLU A 276 8.42 16.33 -11.64
CA GLU A 276 8.33 16.00 -10.22
C GLU A 276 8.77 17.14 -9.28
N PHE A 277 9.09 18.32 -9.81
CA PHE A 277 9.40 19.48 -8.97
C PHE A 277 8.25 19.87 -8.02
N GLU A 278 7.00 19.57 -8.40
CA GLU A 278 5.83 19.83 -7.56
C GLU A 278 5.63 18.80 -6.46
N GLU A 279 6.27 17.64 -6.54
CA GLU A 279 6.24 16.62 -5.50
C GLU A 279 7.41 16.77 -4.52
N TRP A 280 8.63 16.93 -5.04
CA TRP A 280 9.85 16.92 -4.24
C TRP A 280 10.43 18.31 -3.97
N GLY A 281 10.17 19.27 -4.85
CA GLY A 281 10.81 20.57 -4.89
C GLY A 281 11.99 20.64 -5.89
N ASN A 282 12.32 21.85 -6.31
CA ASN A 282 13.42 22.11 -7.23
C ASN A 282 14.68 22.54 -6.44
N PRO A 283 15.75 21.73 -6.36
CA PRO A 283 16.94 22.05 -5.58
C PRO A 283 17.77 23.22 -6.16
N LYS A 284 17.46 23.74 -7.36
CA LYS A 284 18.01 25.00 -7.86
C LYS A 284 17.45 26.22 -7.11
N ILE A 285 16.33 26.04 -6.39
CA ILE A 285 15.77 27.03 -5.46
C ILE A 285 16.38 26.76 -4.09
N ARG A 286 17.04 27.76 -3.49
CA ARG A 286 17.77 27.63 -2.23
C ARG A 286 16.91 27.04 -1.09
N GLU A 287 15.68 27.47 -0.95
CA GLU A 287 14.77 27.02 0.09
C GLU A 287 14.49 25.51 -0.05
N HIS A 288 14.14 25.06 -1.27
CA HIS A 288 13.91 23.65 -1.58
C HIS A 288 15.17 22.81 -1.36
N TYR A 289 16.34 23.29 -1.78
CA TYR A 289 17.61 22.60 -1.55
C TYR A 289 17.91 22.39 -0.07
N VAL A 290 17.75 23.45 0.73
CA VAL A 290 17.97 23.37 2.19
C VAL A 290 17.03 22.36 2.82
N TYR A 291 15.77 22.35 2.40
CA TYR A 291 14.79 21.40 2.92
C TYR A 291 15.09 19.95 2.48
N LEU A 292 15.37 19.72 1.20
CA LEU A 292 15.75 18.40 0.67
C LEU A 292 16.94 17.80 1.42
N ARG A 293 17.94 18.63 1.76
CA ARG A 293 19.09 18.20 2.56
C ARG A 293 18.71 17.66 3.94
N THR A 294 17.57 18.03 4.49
CA THR A 294 17.17 17.55 5.82
C THR A 294 16.77 16.08 5.81
N TYR A 295 16.41 15.51 4.64
CA TYR A 295 15.90 14.15 4.58
C TYR A 295 16.48 13.28 3.46
N CYS A 296 17.11 13.82 2.41
CA CYS A 296 17.66 13.02 1.31
C CYS A 296 18.49 11.84 1.86
N PRO A 297 18.08 10.58 1.61
CA PRO A 297 18.69 9.42 2.27
C PRO A 297 20.19 9.32 2.03
N TYR A 298 20.64 9.44 0.79
CA TYR A 298 22.05 9.37 0.44
C TYR A 298 22.89 10.43 1.14
N THR A 299 22.39 11.66 1.23
CA THR A 299 23.07 12.78 1.86
C THR A 299 23.22 12.58 3.36
N ASN A 300 22.21 12.00 4.01
CA ASN A 300 22.12 11.86 5.47
C ASN A 300 22.66 10.54 6.03
N LEU A 301 23.31 9.71 5.20
CA LEU A 301 24.07 8.56 5.70
C LEU A 301 25.19 9.02 6.63
N ARG A 302 25.26 8.42 7.81
CA ARG A 302 26.24 8.76 8.88
C ARG A 302 26.74 7.50 9.58
N PRO A 303 27.87 7.58 10.29
CA PRO A 303 28.35 6.47 11.11
C PRO A 303 27.37 6.15 12.24
N GLN A 304 26.59 5.09 12.06
CA GLN A 304 25.66 4.56 13.06
C GLN A 304 25.37 3.09 12.76
N ARG A 305 24.71 2.40 13.70
CA ARG A 305 24.22 1.04 13.48
C ARG A 305 22.94 1.11 12.65
N TYR A 306 22.83 0.25 11.65
CA TYR A 306 21.63 0.08 10.82
C TYR A 306 21.06 -1.33 10.98
N PRO A 307 19.76 -1.56 10.78
CA PRO A 307 19.20 -2.92 10.76
C PRO A 307 19.73 -3.71 9.55
N ALA A 308 19.38 -4.99 9.48
CA ALA A 308 19.63 -5.78 8.27
C ALA A 308 18.85 -5.18 7.09
N MET A 309 19.46 -5.06 5.92
CA MET A 309 18.84 -4.42 4.75
C MET A 309 19.00 -5.25 3.49
N LEU A 310 17.91 -5.38 2.74
CA LEU A 310 17.89 -5.83 1.36
C LEU A 310 17.51 -4.64 0.48
N VAL A 311 18.43 -4.23 -0.39
CA VAL A 311 18.20 -3.20 -1.39
C VAL A 311 18.16 -3.85 -2.76
N LYS A 312 17.12 -3.58 -3.53
CA LYS A 312 16.93 -4.13 -4.89
C LYS A 312 16.93 -2.99 -5.91
N ALA A 313 17.50 -3.25 -7.06
CA ALA A 313 17.56 -2.33 -8.19
C ALA A 313 17.35 -3.08 -9.49
N SER A 314 17.05 -2.36 -10.56
CA SER A 314 16.95 -2.90 -11.92
C SER A 314 17.81 -2.05 -12.85
N LEU A 315 18.61 -2.69 -13.71
CA LEU A 315 19.56 -1.99 -14.59
C LEU A 315 18.87 -1.06 -15.58
N ASN A 316 17.71 -1.49 -16.11
CA ASN A 316 16.94 -0.75 -17.10
C ASN A 316 15.79 0.07 -16.49
N ASP A 317 15.91 0.43 -15.22
CA ASP A 317 14.94 1.29 -14.55
C ASP A 317 14.96 2.71 -15.16
N SER A 318 13.85 3.15 -15.72
CA SER A 318 13.67 4.44 -16.36
C SER A 318 13.04 5.50 -15.46
N GLN A 319 12.65 5.12 -14.24
CA GLN A 319 12.03 6.02 -13.25
C GLN A 319 13.02 6.37 -12.13
N VAL A 320 13.60 5.36 -11.49
CA VAL A 320 14.66 5.52 -10.49
C VAL A 320 15.92 4.84 -11.01
N MET A 321 16.87 5.63 -11.44
CA MET A 321 18.07 5.13 -12.07
C MET A 321 18.86 4.19 -11.16
N TYR A 322 19.33 3.06 -11.71
CA TYR A 322 19.99 1.99 -10.95
C TYR A 322 21.17 2.48 -10.10
N TRP A 323 21.84 3.56 -10.51
CA TRP A 323 22.98 4.08 -9.77
C TRP A 323 22.62 4.73 -8.43
N GLU A 324 21.36 5.15 -8.22
CA GLU A 324 20.93 5.68 -6.92
C GLU A 324 21.07 4.65 -5.81
N PRO A 325 20.36 3.49 -5.87
CA PRO A 325 20.52 2.44 -4.87
C PRO A 325 21.95 1.87 -4.83
N VAL A 326 22.67 1.79 -5.94
CA VAL A 326 24.06 1.31 -5.97
C VAL A 326 24.98 2.24 -5.18
N LYS A 327 24.92 3.55 -5.44
CA LYS A 327 25.70 4.56 -4.70
C LYS A 327 25.32 4.56 -3.22
N TYR A 328 24.04 4.48 -2.93
CA TYR A 328 23.52 4.44 -1.56
C TYR A 328 24.12 3.26 -0.79
N VAL A 329 24.06 2.05 -1.35
CA VAL A 329 24.62 0.84 -0.71
C VAL A 329 26.14 0.95 -0.59
N ALA A 330 26.85 1.45 -1.61
CA ALA A 330 28.29 1.61 -1.55
C ALA A 330 28.72 2.55 -0.41
N LYS A 331 28.05 3.72 -0.30
CA LYS A 331 28.29 4.67 0.79
C LYS A 331 27.91 4.09 2.15
N LEU A 332 26.76 3.39 2.24
CA LEU A 332 26.30 2.79 3.48
C LEU A 332 27.28 1.71 3.98
N ARG A 333 27.82 0.86 3.09
CA ARG A 333 28.88 -0.13 3.43
C ARG A 333 30.12 0.52 4.03
N ALA A 334 30.51 1.68 3.51
CA ALA A 334 31.66 2.42 4.03
C ALA A 334 31.37 3.19 5.33
N THR A 335 30.09 3.38 5.67
CA THR A 335 29.68 4.30 6.75
C THR A 335 29.09 3.59 7.95
N LYS A 336 28.37 2.45 7.76
CA LYS A 336 27.69 1.73 8.85
C LYS A 336 28.68 1.21 9.91
N ALA A 337 28.27 1.24 11.18
CA ALA A 337 29.06 0.85 12.33
C ALA A 337 28.57 -0.47 12.98
N ASP A 338 28.10 -1.42 12.17
CA ASP A 338 27.56 -2.71 12.60
C ASP A 338 27.87 -3.79 11.56
N ASP A 339 27.61 -5.07 11.91
CA ASP A 339 27.83 -6.25 11.06
C ASP A 339 26.53 -6.83 10.50
N HIS A 340 25.39 -6.13 10.64
CA HIS A 340 24.13 -6.61 10.09
C HIS A 340 24.21 -6.74 8.56
N PRO A 341 23.54 -7.76 7.97
CA PRO A 341 23.55 -7.95 6.53
C PRO A 341 23.08 -6.72 5.76
N LEU A 342 23.86 -6.33 4.73
CA LEU A 342 23.51 -5.31 3.75
C LEU A 342 23.66 -5.90 2.36
N LEU A 343 22.53 -6.34 1.79
CA LEU A 343 22.49 -7.01 0.50
C LEU A 343 22.06 -6.02 -0.58
N LEU A 344 22.72 -6.07 -1.73
CA LEU A 344 22.30 -5.40 -2.96
C LEU A 344 22.04 -6.47 -4.01
N LYS A 345 20.81 -6.50 -4.54
CA LYS A 345 20.44 -7.34 -5.68
C LYS A 345 20.07 -6.44 -6.85
N ILE A 346 20.71 -6.64 -8.00
CA ILE A 346 20.39 -5.92 -9.24
C ILE A 346 19.85 -6.92 -10.25
N ASP A 347 18.66 -6.64 -10.77
CA ASP A 347 18.14 -7.34 -11.94
C ASP A 347 18.71 -6.68 -13.21
N MET A 348 19.41 -7.47 -14.03
CA MET A 348 20.15 -6.95 -15.19
C MET A 348 19.25 -6.75 -16.42
N ASP A 349 18.05 -7.34 -16.42
CA ASP A 349 17.15 -7.36 -17.58
C ASP A 349 15.86 -6.57 -17.32
N ALA A 350 15.51 -6.31 -16.03
CA ALA A 350 14.27 -5.67 -15.65
C ALA A 350 14.35 -4.13 -15.61
N GLY A 351 13.16 -3.50 -15.67
CA GLY A 351 12.93 -2.09 -15.41
C GLY A 351 12.32 -1.84 -14.02
N HIS A 352 11.65 -0.70 -13.82
CA HIS A 352 11.11 -0.25 -12.51
C HIS A 352 10.15 -1.25 -11.86
N GLY A 353 9.32 -1.94 -12.66
CA GLY A 353 8.36 -2.93 -12.18
C GLY A 353 8.94 -4.31 -11.85
N GLY A 354 10.25 -4.49 -11.99
CA GLY A 354 10.90 -5.80 -11.82
C GLY A 354 10.70 -6.74 -13.00
N PRO A 355 11.00 -8.04 -12.86
CA PRO A 355 10.89 -9.01 -13.95
C PRO A 355 9.45 -9.17 -14.44
N SER A 356 9.24 -9.16 -15.77
CA SER A 356 7.92 -9.27 -16.39
C SER A 356 7.39 -10.71 -16.49
N GLY A 357 8.26 -11.72 -16.41
CA GLY A 357 7.88 -13.13 -16.42
C GLY A 357 7.19 -13.56 -15.12
N ARG A 358 6.03 -14.25 -15.23
CA ARG A 358 5.27 -14.69 -14.04
C ARG A 358 6.12 -15.44 -13.01
N TYR A 359 6.90 -16.40 -13.48
CA TYR A 359 7.73 -17.22 -12.59
C TYR A 359 8.98 -16.48 -12.12
N ASP A 360 9.49 -15.56 -12.91
CA ASP A 360 10.64 -14.73 -12.53
C ASP A 360 10.23 -13.71 -11.47
N ALA A 361 9.05 -13.09 -11.60
CA ALA A 361 8.46 -12.25 -10.57
C ALA A 361 8.20 -13.03 -9.26
N LEU A 362 7.75 -14.29 -9.34
CA LEU A 362 7.58 -15.13 -8.15
C LEU A 362 8.92 -15.50 -7.49
N ARG A 363 9.98 -15.79 -8.28
CA ARG A 363 11.33 -16.03 -7.74
C ARG A 363 11.90 -14.79 -7.08
N ASP A 364 11.68 -13.63 -7.69
CA ASP A 364 12.12 -12.35 -7.16
C ASP A 364 11.44 -12.01 -5.82
N LEU A 365 10.14 -12.22 -5.72
CA LEU A 365 9.39 -12.07 -4.48
C LEU A 365 9.79 -13.13 -3.42
N ALA A 366 10.03 -14.38 -3.84
CA ALA A 366 10.49 -15.43 -2.94
C ALA A 366 11.85 -15.10 -2.31
N PHE A 367 12.71 -14.39 -3.03
CA PHE A 367 13.97 -13.88 -2.48
C PHE A 367 13.73 -12.85 -1.38
N ASP A 368 12.80 -11.92 -1.58
CA ASP A 368 12.40 -10.94 -0.55
C ASP A 368 11.85 -11.63 0.70
N TYR A 369 10.94 -12.58 0.50
CA TYR A 369 10.35 -13.33 1.61
C TYR A 369 11.36 -14.20 2.35
N ALA A 370 12.31 -14.81 1.63
CA ALA A 370 13.40 -15.55 2.25
C ALA A 370 14.24 -14.64 3.16
N PHE A 371 14.61 -13.45 2.68
CA PHE A 371 15.32 -12.47 3.51
C PHE A 371 14.50 -12.08 4.75
N ILE A 372 13.22 -11.72 4.59
CA ILE A 372 12.32 -11.34 5.68
C ILE A 372 12.25 -12.49 6.72
N LEU A 373 11.96 -13.70 6.27
CA LEU A 373 11.80 -14.88 7.15
C LEU A 373 13.08 -15.23 7.89
N VAL A 374 14.24 -15.14 7.24
CA VAL A 374 15.55 -15.34 7.88
C VAL A 374 15.77 -14.30 8.99
N GLN A 375 15.50 -13.01 8.72
CA GLN A 375 15.69 -11.96 9.72
C GLN A 375 14.71 -12.09 10.91
N LEU A 376 13.52 -12.63 10.67
CA LEU A 376 12.50 -12.90 11.70
C LEU A 376 12.66 -14.24 12.42
N GLY A 377 13.65 -15.08 12.04
CA GLY A 377 13.83 -16.43 12.60
C GLY A 377 12.68 -17.38 12.23
N ARG A 378 12.06 -17.19 11.05
CA ARG A 378 10.93 -17.99 10.54
C ARG A 378 11.26 -18.73 9.24
N ALA A 379 12.55 -18.94 8.95
CA ALA A 379 13.01 -19.61 7.73
C ALA A 379 12.82 -21.12 7.76
N ASP A 380 12.62 -21.73 8.93
CA ASP A 380 12.45 -23.16 9.08
C ASP A 380 11.05 -23.61 8.61
N LEU A 381 11.01 -24.44 7.57
CA LEU A 381 9.78 -24.98 7.00
C LEU A 381 9.08 -26.01 7.90
N SER A 382 9.79 -26.60 8.85
CA SER A 382 9.21 -27.57 9.80
C SER A 382 8.21 -26.94 10.78
N ALA A 383 8.22 -25.61 10.92
CA ALA A 383 7.34 -24.86 11.78
C ALA A 383 6.02 -24.40 11.09
N ALA A 384 5.85 -24.63 9.79
CA ALA A 384 4.59 -24.36 9.11
C ALA A 384 3.54 -25.41 9.56
N PRO A 385 2.34 -25.00 10.03
CA PRO A 385 1.29 -25.97 10.33
C PRO A 385 1.00 -26.77 9.05
N ALA A 386 1.05 -28.10 9.16
CA ALA A 386 0.75 -29.02 8.07
C ALA A 386 -0.59 -28.60 7.44
N GLY A 387 -0.59 -28.28 6.16
CA GLY A 387 -1.78 -27.88 5.43
C GLY A 387 -2.87 -28.94 5.61
N ARG A 388 -3.95 -28.61 6.28
CA ARG A 388 -5.18 -29.40 6.19
C ARG A 388 -5.71 -29.24 4.76
N PRO A 389 -6.16 -30.31 4.12
CA PRO A 389 -6.85 -30.20 2.84
C PRO A 389 -8.00 -29.19 2.99
N ALA A 390 -8.15 -28.31 2.02
CA ALA A 390 -9.21 -27.32 1.98
C ALA A 390 -10.56 -28.01 2.21
N ALA A 391 -11.32 -27.53 3.20
CA ALA A 391 -12.70 -27.90 3.32
C ALA A 391 -13.45 -27.43 2.06
N PRO A 392 -14.39 -28.20 1.51
CA PRO A 392 -15.17 -27.76 0.35
C PRO A 392 -15.87 -26.44 0.71
N VAL A 393 -15.76 -25.48 -0.18
CA VAL A 393 -16.45 -24.19 -0.06
C VAL A 393 -17.95 -24.46 0.07
N ASP A 394 -18.56 -24.00 1.16
CA ASP A 394 -20.01 -24.09 1.36
C ASP A 394 -20.71 -23.30 0.24
N PRO A 395 -21.55 -23.93 -0.61
CA PRO A 395 -22.29 -23.27 -1.67
C PRO A 395 -23.38 -22.32 -1.18
N GLY A 396 -23.53 -22.15 0.13
CA GLY A 396 -24.57 -21.30 0.75
C GLY A 396 -24.42 -19.79 0.48
N LEU A 397 -23.31 -19.31 -0.11
CA LEU A 397 -23.15 -17.93 -0.57
C LEU A 397 -23.44 -17.74 -2.07
N ALA A 398 -23.67 -18.81 -2.81
CA ALA A 398 -24.14 -18.75 -4.18
C ALA A 398 -25.67 -18.78 -4.19
N GLY A 399 -26.31 -17.68 -4.53
CA GLY A 399 -27.74 -17.68 -4.84
C GLY A 399 -28.05 -18.71 -5.94
N PRO A 400 -29.29 -19.21 -6.08
CA PRO A 400 -29.62 -20.37 -6.89
C PRO A 400 -29.19 -20.16 -8.33
N ALA A 401 -28.47 -21.15 -8.89
CA ALA A 401 -28.10 -21.21 -10.29
C ALA A 401 -29.37 -21.13 -11.16
N VAL A 402 -29.45 -20.14 -12.02
CA VAL A 402 -30.49 -20.06 -13.06
C VAL A 402 -30.23 -21.18 -14.04
N GLY A 403 -31.11 -22.15 -14.05
CA GLY A 403 -31.07 -23.28 -14.95
C GLY A 403 -31.08 -22.84 -16.42
N ALA A 404 -30.11 -23.35 -17.18
CA ALA A 404 -30.13 -23.31 -18.63
C ALA A 404 -31.30 -24.16 -19.12
N SER A 405 -32.41 -23.53 -19.52
CA SER A 405 -33.43 -24.16 -20.35
C SER A 405 -33.03 -23.96 -21.81
N GLY A 406 -32.75 -25.05 -22.49
CA GLY A 406 -32.46 -25.07 -23.90
C GLY A 406 -33.67 -24.71 -24.79
N ARG A 407 -33.36 -24.03 -25.83
CA ARG A 407 -33.70 -24.29 -27.25
C ARG A 407 -32.90 -23.29 -28.12
#